data_6e438d809f6481967e705fca87399d99
#
_entry.id   6e438d809f6481967e705fca87399d99
#
_cell.length_a   1.000
_cell.length_b   1.000
_cell.length_c   1.000
_cell.angle_alpha   90.00
_cell.angle_beta   90.00
_cell.angle_gamma   90.00
#
_symmetry.space_group_name_H-M   'P 1'
#
loop_
_entity.id
_entity.type
_entity.pdbx_description
1 polymer ?
#
loop_
_entity_poly.entity_id
_entity_poly.type
_entity_poly.pdbx_seq_one_letter_code
_entity_poly.pdbx_strand_id
1 'polypeptide(L)'
;MDFENSQTKLNLARAFAGECQGGARYQFIAQKATKEGKNNIQILFKGLAKNEMAHAKVFWDLLSAHATQPQKNIEIKAGYPFEDGDLLQLIKFASNNEKSENTTIYPSFAKIAEDEGFGDVAEKFKLIALVENDHFMILDDLYNKLKSKELYSAGKEMIWKCNHCGHTHLGKEAYKTCPLCDLDQNYIALDMLDKR
;
A
#
# COMPACT_ATOMS: atom_id res chain seq x y z
N MET A 1 -15.55 -13.25 -24.55
CA MET A 1 -15.29 -14.58 -23.92
C MET A 1 -16.28 -14.81 -22.80
N ASP A 2 -16.62 -16.07 -22.45
CA ASP A 2 -17.43 -16.36 -21.26
C ASP A 2 -16.60 -16.13 -19.98
N PHE A 3 -17.12 -15.32 -19.06
CA PHE A 3 -16.40 -14.94 -17.83
C PHE A 3 -16.04 -16.14 -16.95
N GLU A 4 -16.97 -17.13 -16.86
CA GLU A 4 -16.78 -18.29 -15.99
C GLU A 4 -15.53 -19.12 -16.36
N ASN A 5 -15.12 -19.09 -17.62
CA ASN A 5 -13.98 -19.84 -18.15
C ASN A 5 -12.78 -18.92 -18.51
N SER A 6 -12.82 -17.65 -18.09
CA SER A 6 -11.80 -16.66 -18.44
C SER A 6 -10.59 -16.67 -17.50
N GLN A 7 -9.44 -16.29 -18.03
CA GLN A 7 -8.24 -16.00 -17.21
C GLN A 7 -8.45 -14.73 -16.36
N THR A 8 -9.27 -13.78 -16.85
CA THR A 8 -9.67 -12.57 -16.14
C THR A 8 -10.33 -12.89 -14.79
N LYS A 9 -11.28 -13.85 -14.75
CA LYS A 9 -11.88 -14.31 -13.50
C LYS A 9 -10.83 -14.82 -12.50
N LEU A 10 -9.88 -15.65 -12.97
CA LEU A 10 -8.82 -16.19 -12.12
C LEU A 10 -7.87 -15.07 -11.65
N ASN A 11 -7.58 -14.09 -12.50
CA ASN A 11 -6.73 -12.96 -12.14
C ASN A 11 -7.41 -12.03 -11.13
N LEU A 12 -8.71 -11.78 -11.25
CA LEU A 12 -9.47 -11.06 -10.23
C LEU A 12 -9.44 -11.77 -8.87
N ALA A 13 -9.60 -13.10 -8.87
CA ALA A 13 -9.54 -13.89 -7.63
C ALA A 13 -8.12 -13.87 -7.01
N ARG A 14 -7.06 -13.92 -7.85
CA ARG A 14 -5.67 -13.79 -7.40
C ARG A 14 -5.41 -12.42 -6.82
N ALA A 15 -5.85 -11.37 -7.50
CA ALA A 15 -5.71 -9.99 -7.04
C ALA A 15 -6.44 -9.78 -5.72
N PHE A 16 -7.70 -10.19 -5.60
CA PHE A 16 -8.45 -10.15 -4.33
C PHE A 16 -7.69 -10.80 -3.17
N ALA A 17 -7.16 -12.01 -3.38
CA ALA A 17 -6.38 -12.71 -2.36
C ALA A 17 -5.06 -12.00 -2.04
N GLY A 18 -4.40 -11.40 -3.05
CA GLY A 18 -3.18 -10.59 -2.89
C GLY A 18 -3.42 -9.37 -2.02
N GLU A 19 -4.45 -8.59 -2.33
CA GLU A 19 -4.82 -7.40 -1.55
C GLU A 19 -5.20 -7.73 -0.10
N CYS A 20 -6.00 -8.79 0.10
CA CYS A 20 -6.33 -9.25 1.45
C CYS A 20 -5.08 -9.61 2.26
N GLN A 21 -4.12 -10.30 1.64
CA GLN A 21 -2.86 -10.66 2.27
C GLN A 21 -1.96 -9.43 2.48
N GLY A 22 -1.89 -8.51 1.50
CA GLY A 22 -1.17 -7.24 1.60
C GLY A 22 -1.68 -6.43 2.79
N GLY A 23 -2.99 -6.24 2.88
CA GLY A 23 -3.63 -5.56 4.00
C GLY A 23 -3.31 -6.20 5.35
N ALA A 24 -3.33 -7.54 5.45
CA ALA A 24 -2.96 -8.26 6.67
C ALA A 24 -1.47 -8.05 7.03
N ARG A 25 -0.57 -8.17 6.06
CA ARG A 25 0.88 -7.92 6.26
C ARG A 25 1.13 -6.50 6.76
N TYR A 26 0.47 -5.49 6.18
CA TYR A 26 0.61 -4.10 6.61
C TYR A 26 0.09 -3.86 8.03
N GLN A 27 -0.97 -4.56 8.46
CA GLN A 27 -1.39 -4.55 9.86
C GLN A 27 -0.30 -5.14 10.78
N PHE A 28 0.40 -6.20 10.38
CA PHE A 28 1.47 -6.79 11.17
C PHE A 28 2.69 -5.86 11.25
N ILE A 29 3.05 -5.18 10.16
CA ILE A 29 4.11 -4.17 10.16
C ILE A 29 3.72 -2.99 11.07
N ALA A 30 2.48 -2.53 11.01
CA ALA A 30 1.98 -1.49 11.91
C ALA A 30 2.08 -1.89 13.40
N GLN A 31 1.75 -3.16 13.74
CA GLN A 31 1.92 -3.68 15.10
C GLN A 31 3.39 -3.71 15.53
N LYS A 32 4.30 -4.09 14.63
CA LYS A 32 5.75 -4.07 14.89
C LYS A 32 6.25 -2.65 15.11
N ALA A 33 5.86 -1.71 14.25
CA ALA A 33 6.18 -0.28 14.41
C ALA A 33 5.67 0.28 15.76
N THR A 34 4.49 -0.14 16.21
CA THR A 34 3.96 0.21 17.54
C THR A 34 4.86 -0.28 18.67
N LYS A 35 5.30 -1.55 18.61
CA LYS A 35 6.19 -2.14 19.62
C LYS A 35 7.55 -1.44 19.68
N GLU A 36 8.01 -0.87 18.58
CA GLU A 36 9.26 -0.12 18.45
C GLU A 36 9.07 1.40 18.72
N GLY A 37 7.87 1.85 19.10
CA GLY A 37 7.56 3.26 19.36
C GLY A 37 7.56 4.14 18.10
N LYS A 38 7.44 3.57 16.91
CA LYS A 38 7.46 4.27 15.62
C LYS A 38 6.06 4.66 15.18
N ASN A 39 5.43 5.61 15.88
CA ASN A 39 4.01 5.94 15.70
C ASN A 39 3.66 6.46 14.29
N ASN A 40 4.52 7.29 13.68
CA ASN A 40 4.31 7.77 12.31
C ASN A 40 4.33 6.62 11.28
N ILE A 41 5.21 5.63 11.44
CA ILE A 41 5.26 4.44 10.59
C ILE A 41 4.02 3.56 10.82
N GLN A 42 3.61 3.38 12.07
CA GLN A 42 2.38 2.67 12.40
C GLN A 42 1.14 3.29 11.73
N ILE A 43 1.01 4.62 11.75
CA ILE A 43 -0.10 5.34 11.13
C ILE A 43 -0.08 5.16 9.61
N LEU A 44 1.09 5.29 8.99
CA LEU A 44 1.27 5.06 7.55
C LEU A 44 0.80 3.65 7.15
N PHE A 45 1.32 2.61 7.79
CA PHE A 45 0.97 1.23 7.43
C PHE A 45 -0.50 0.89 7.70
N LYS A 46 -1.14 1.50 8.70
CA LYS A 46 -2.60 1.39 8.87
C LYS A 46 -3.37 2.05 7.72
N GLY A 47 -2.88 3.16 7.21
CA GLY A 47 -3.44 3.83 6.04
C GLY A 47 -3.33 2.96 4.79
N LEU A 48 -2.14 2.43 4.50
CA LEU A 48 -1.90 1.51 3.40
C LEU A 48 -2.79 0.25 3.53
N ALA A 49 -2.82 -0.40 4.68
CA ALA A 49 -3.67 -1.58 4.91
C ALA A 49 -5.16 -1.31 4.62
N LYS A 50 -5.65 -0.10 4.90
CA LYS A 50 -7.01 0.31 4.54
C LYS A 50 -7.19 0.42 3.02
N ASN A 51 -6.18 0.91 2.31
CA ASN A 51 -6.22 1.01 0.85
C ASN A 51 -6.25 -0.38 0.21
N GLU A 52 -5.40 -1.32 0.66
CA GLU A 52 -5.40 -2.71 0.18
C GLU A 52 -6.80 -3.35 0.33
N MET A 53 -7.45 -3.15 1.47
CA MET A 53 -8.81 -3.66 1.67
C MET A 53 -9.86 -2.99 0.76
N ALA A 54 -9.64 -1.73 0.37
CA ALA A 54 -10.49 -1.07 -0.61
C ALA A 54 -10.27 -1.64 -2.02
N HIS A 55 -9.02 -1.93 -2.40
CA HIS A 55 -8.70 -2.61 -3.67
C HIS A 55 -9.28 -4.03 -3.71
N ALA A 56 -9.12 -4.79 -2.63
CA ALA A 56 -9.75 -6.10 -2.48
C ALA A 56 -11.27 -6.03 -2.73
N LYS A 57 -11.94 -5.00 -2.18
CA LYS A 57 -13.38 -4.81 -2.38
C LYS A 57 -13.73 -4.53 -3.85
N VAL A 58 -12.91 -3.75 -4.57
CA VAL A 58 -13.10 -3.53 -6.01
C VAL A 58 -13.04 -4.85 -6.78
N PHE A 59 -12.05 -5.70 -6.51
CA PHE A 59 -11.93 -6.99 -7.19
C PHE A 59 -13.07 -7.96 -6.82
N TRP A 60 -13.51 -7.94 -5.57
CA TRP A 60 -14.69 -8.69 -5.13
C TRP A 60 -15.95 -8.27 -5.87
N ASP A 61 -16.18 -6.96 -6.02
CA ASP A 61 -17.34 -6.43 -6.71
C ASP A 61 -17.34 -6.79 -8.20
N LEU A 62 -16.18 -6.71 -8.86
CA LEU A 62 -16.04 -7.13 -10.26
C LEU A 62 -16.29 -8.63 -10.44
N LEU A 63 -15.76 -9.49 -9.56
CA LEU A 63 -16.07 -10.92 -9.56
C LEU A 63 -17.57 -11.18 -9.45
N SER A 64 -18.25 -10.44 -8.58
CA SER A 64 -19.70 -10.58 -8.37
C SER A 64 -20.52 -10.05 -9.54
N ALA A 65 -20.11 -8.93 -10.15
CA ALA A 65 -20.81 -8.26 -11.24
C ALA A 65 -20.78 -9.07 -12.56
N HIS A 66 -19.66 -9.74 -12.82
CA HIS A 66 -19.48 -10.54 -14.04
C HIS A 66 -19.93 -12.00 -13.88
N ALA A 67 -20.15 -12.47 -12.67
CA ALA A 67 -20.59 -13.85 -12.43
C ALA A 67 -22.00 -14.10 -12.97
N THR A 68 -22.18 -15.16 -13.72
CA THR A 68 -23.49 -15.60 -14.22
C THR A 68 -24.25 -16.47 -13.23
N GLN A 69 -23.56 -16.96 -12.19
CA GLN A 69 -24.10 -17.81 -11.12
C GLN A 69 -23.44 -17.42 -9.79
N PRO A 70 -24.09 -17.68 -8.63
CA PRO A 70 -23.48 -17.48 -7.32
C PRO A 70 -22.14 -18.24 -7.23
N GLN A 71 -21.04 -17.52 -7.02
CA GLN A 71 -19.73 -18.13 -6.87
C GLN A 71 -19.61 -18.76 -5.47
N LYS A 72 -19.29 -20.04 -5.41
CA LYS A 72 -19.06 -20.75 -4.13
C LYS A 72 -17.58 -20.77 -3.79
N ASN A 73 -16.76 -21.29 -4.70
CA ASN A 73 -15.31 -21.36 -4.58
C ASN A 73 -14.68 -21.06 -5.95
N ILE A 74 -13.56 -20.33 -5.95
CA ILE A 74 -12.73 -20.14 -7.13
C ILE A 74 -11.36 -20.72 -6.79
N GLU A 75 -10.99 -21.81 -7.45
CA GLU A 75 -9.67 -22.40 -7.27
C GLU A 75 -8.63 -21.56 -8.02
N ILE A 76 -7.61 -21.09 -7.32
CA ILE A 76 -6.51 -20.32 -7.89
C ILE A 76 -5.17 -20.95 -7.55
N LYS A 77 -4.22 -20.89 -8.48
CA LYS A 77 -2.81 -21.15 -8.23
C LYS A 77 -2.08 -19.80 -8.22
N ALA A 78 -1.52 -19.41 -7.08
CA ALA A 78 -0.76 -18.18 -6.91
C ALA A 78 0.33 -18.35 -5.85
N GLY A 79 1.40 -17.56 -5.95
CA GLY A 79 2.40 -17.38 -4.91
C GLY A 79 2.21 -16.02 -4.27
N TYR A 80 2.26 -15.98 -2.94
CA TYR A 80 2.21 -14.75 -2.17
C TYR A 80 3.43 -14.66 -1.26
N PRO A 81 3.98 -13.46 -0.98
CA PRO A 81 5.15 -13.31 -0.13
C PRO A 81 4.82 -13.60 1.35
N PHE A 82 5.71 -14.32 2.03
CA PHE A 82 5.71 -14.59 3.46
C PHE A 82 7.08 -14.20 4.03
N GLU A 83 7.38 -12.91 3.94
CA GLU A 83 8.66 -12.36 4.34
C GLU A 83 8.58 -11.91 5.80
N ASP A 84 9.63 -12.22 6.58
CA ASP A 84 9.81 -11.76 7.95
C ASP A 84 11.16 -11.07 8.10
N GLY A 85 11.31 -10.27 9.14
CA GLY A 85 12.54 -9.53 9.40
C GLY A 85 12.37 -8.39 10.40
N ASP A 86 13.38 -7.55 10.53
CA ASP A 86 13.25 -6.30 11.26
C ASP A 86 12.35 -5.29 10.52
N LEU A 87 12.02 -4.18 11.15
CA LEU A 87 11.12 -3.20 10.57
C LEU A 87 11.63 -2.63 9.24
N LEU A 88 12.95 -2.41 9.15
CA LEU A 88 13.56 -1.88 7.91
C LEU A 88 13.47 -2.87 6.75
N GLN A 89 13.71 -4.16 7.03
CA GLN A 89 13.57 -5.24 6.04
C GLN A 89 12.12 -5.37 5.58
N LEU A 90 11.15 -5.36 6.50
CA LEU A 90 9.73 -5.46 6.17
C LEU A 90 9.24 -4.31 5.31
N ILE A 91 9.72 -3.07 5.56
CA ILE A 91 9.42 -1.90 4.72
C ILE A 91 10.00 -2.10 3.31
N LYS A 92 11.22 -2.64 3.19
CA LYS A 92 11.82 -2.91 1.87
C LYS A 92 11.06 -3.99 1.10
N PHE A 93 10.65 -5.05 1.77
CA PHE A 93 9.83 -6.09 1.17
C PHE A 93 8.49 -5.53 0.68
N ALA A 94 7.80 -4.75 1.52
CA ALA A 94 6.58 -4.05 1.14
C ALA A 94 6.80 -3.19 -0.12
N SER A 95 7.81 -2.33 -0.14
CA SER A 95 8.18 -1.51 -1.31
C SER A 95 8.41 -2.34 -2.58
N ASN A 96 9.09 -3.49 -2.48
CA ASN A 96 9.35 -4.35 -3.63
C ASN A 96 8.06 -5.01 -4.15
N ASN A 97 7.13 -5.36 -3.26
CA ASN A 97 5.84 -5.96 -3.62
C ASN A 97 4.98 -4.95 -4.39
N GLU A 98 4.82 -3.73 -3.87
CA GLU A 98 4.11 -2.65 -4.57
C GLU A 98 4.71 -2.38 -5.97
N LYS A 99 6.04 -2.34 -6.06
CA LYS A 99 6.71 -2.21 -7.35
C LYS A 99 6.35 -3.32 -8.32
N SER A 100 6.28 -4.56 -7.85
CA SER A 100 5.92 -5.72 -8.68
C SER A 100 4.45 -5.64 -9.13
N GLU A 101 3.55 -5.23 -8.26
CA GLU A 101 2.13 -5.06 -8.55
C GLU A 101 1.91 -3.96 -9.59
N ASN A 102 2.56 -2.81 -9.43
CA ASN A 102 2.51 -1.72 -10.40
C ASN A 102 3.13 -2.06 -11.76
N THR A 103 4.34 -2.67 -11.78
CA THR A 103 5.11 -2.78 -13.04
C THR A 103 4.88 -4.07 -13.81
N THR A 104 4.35 -5.11 -13.16
CA THR A 104 4.31 -6.46 -13.75
C THR A 104 2.94 -7.13 -13.58
N ILE A 105 2.45 -7.23 -12.33
CA ILE A 105 1.27 -8.06 -12.03
C ILE A 105 0.02 -7.44 -12.63
N TYR A 106 -0.38 -6.25 -12.19
CA TYR A 106 -1.61 -5.61 -12.64
C TYR A 106 -1.58 -5.17 -14.11
N PRO A 107 -0.46 -4.67 -14.69
CA PRO A 107 -0.38 -4.46 -16.12
C PRO A 107 -0.61 -5.74 -16.95
N SER A 108 -0.09 -6.89 -16.50
CA SER A 108 -0.31 -8.16 -17.19
C SER A 108 -1.77 -8.62 -17.08
N PHE A 109 -2.39 -8.44 -15.91
CA PHE A 109 -3.80 -8.77 -15.69
C PHE A 109 -4.73 -7.86 -16.50
N ALA A 110 -4.42 -6.56 -16.58
CA ALA A 110 -5.14 -5.61 -17.42
C ALA A 110 -5.09 -6.00 -18.89
N LYS A 111 -3.91 -6.37 -19.40
CA LYS A 111 -3.75 -6.80 -20.79
C LYS A 111 -4.59 -8.04 -21.10
N ILE A 112 -4.59 -9.04 -20.23
CA ILE A 112 -5.40 -10.25 -20.38
C ILE A 112 -6.89 -9.90 -20.37
N ALA A 113 -7.33 -9.03 -19.48
CA ALA A 113 -8.73 -8.61 -19.40
C ALA A 113 -9.18 -7.88 -20.69
N GLU A 114 -8.32 -7.04 -21.28
CA GLU A 114 -8.59 -6.41 -22.58
C GLU A 114 -8.73 -7.43 -23.69
N ASP A 115 -7.78 -8.37 -23.77
CA ASP A 115 -7.76 -9.40 -24.82
C ASP A 115 -8.99 -10.34 -24.74
N GLU A 116 -9.51 -10.56 -23.54
CA GLU A 116 -10.71 -11.36 -23.28
C GLU A 116 -12.02 -10.56 -23.40
N GLY A 117 -11.95 -9.23 -23.58
CA GLY A 117 -13.09 -8.34 -23.81
C GLY A 117 -13.73 -7.78 -22.53
N PHE A 118 -13.03 -7.82 -21.39
CA PHE A 118 -13.45 -7.25 -20.09
C PHE A 118 -12.77 -5.89 -19.86
N GLY A 119 -13.15 -4.90 -20.68
CA GLY A 119 -12.51 -3.58 -20.67
C GLY A 119 -12.66 -2.82 -19.34
N ASP A 120 -13.78 -2.96 -18.67
CA ASP A 120 -14.04 -2.37 -17.35
C ASP A 120 -13.12 -2.97 -16.25
N VAL A 121 -12.88 -4.27 -16.30
CA VAL A 121 -11.92 -4.96 -15.42
C VAL A 121 -10.50 -4.49 -15.71
N ALA A 122 -10.12 -4.40 -16.99
CA ALA A 122 -8.81 -3.92 -17.42
C ALA A 122 -8.53 -2.49 -16.91
N GLU A 123 -9.54 -1.60 -17.00
CA GLU A 123 -9.44 -0.23 -16.48
C GLU A 123 -9.17 -0.22 -14.97
N LYS A 124 -9.87 -1.06 -14.18
CA LYS A 124 -9.65 -1.12 -12.72
C LYS A 124 -8.26 -1.63 -12.36
N PHE A 125 -7.74 -2.66 -13.04
CA PHE A 125 -6.36 -3.09 -12.86
C PHE A 125 -5.36 -1.97 -13.15
N LYS A 126 -5.56 -1.17 -14.20
CA LYS A 126 -4.69 -0.03 -14.52
C LYS A 126 -4.75 1.07 -13.46
N LEU A 127 -5.95 1.40 -12.98
CA LEU A 127 -6.13 2.43 -11.96
C LEU A 127 -5.50 2.00 -10.62
N ILE A 128 -5.68 0.74 -10.20
CA ILE A 128 -5.06 0.22 -8.99
C ILE A 128 -3.53 0.20 -9.16
N ALA A 129 -3.00 -0.24 -10.31
CA ALA A 129 -1.55 -0.18 -10.57
C ALA A 129 -0.95 1.22 -10.37
N LEU A 130 -1.68 2.30 -10.68
CA LEU A 130 -1.22 3.67 -10.39
C LEU A 130 -1.16 3.95 -8.89
N VAL A 131 -2.11 3.43 -8.10
CA VAL A 131 -2.10 3.57 -6.64
C VAL A 131 -0.92 2.78 -6.04
N GLU A 132 -0.65 1.56 -6.55
CA GLU A 132 0.51 0.77 -6.09
C GLU A 132 1.84 1.43 -6.44
N ASN A 133 1.89 2.23 -7.51
CA ASN A 133 3.05 3.09 -7.76
C ASN A 133 3.23 4.15 -6.67
N ASP A 134 2.15 4.79 -6.21
CA ASP A 134 2.22 5.78 -5.13
C ASP A 134 2.63 5.10 -3.81
N HIS A 135 2.10 3.92 -3.50
CA HIS A 135 2.51 3.11 -2.35
C HIS A 135 4.01 2.76 -2.43
N PHE A 136 4.48 2.29 -3.60
CA PHE A 136 5.90 2.03 -3.84
C PHE A 136 6.77 3.25 -3.55
N MET A 137 6.42 4.41 -4.11
CA MET A 137 7.20 5.64 -3.92
C MET A 137 7.26 6.05 -2.45
N ILE A 138 6.16 5.96 -1.73
CA ILE A 138 6.09 6.27 -0.29
C ILE A 138 6.96 5.30 0.52
N LEU A 139 6.86 4.01 0.26
CA LEU A 139 7.59 2.98 1.01
C LEU A 139 9.09 2.97 0.68
N ASP A 140 9.47 3.23 -0.57
CA ASP A 140 10.88 3.31 -0.97
C ASP A 140 11.55 4.57 -0.39
N ASP A 141 10.87 5.72 -0.37
CA ASP A 141 11.34 6.93 0.30
C ASP A 141 11.51 6.70 1.81
N LEU A 142 10.52 6.07 2.46
CA LEU A 142 10.59 5.72 3.88
C LEU A 142 11.77 4.79 4.17
N TYR A 143 11.95 3.73 3.36
CA TYR A 143 13.08 2.82 3.50
C TYR A 143 14.41 3.54 3.42
N ASN A 144 14.59 4.39 2.39
CA ASN A 144 15.84 5.10 2.16
C ASN A 144 16.14 6.08 3.31
N LYS A 145 15.15 6.83 3.80
CA LYS A 145 15.29 7.74 4.94
C LYS A 145 15.62 7.03 6.25
N LEU A 146 15.01 5.88 6.50
CA LEU A 146 15.33 5.07 7.67
C LEU A 146 16.75 4.53 7.59
N LYS A 147 17.17 4.02 6.43
CA LYS A 147 18.50 3.47 6.18
C LYS A 147 19.59 4.52 6.32
N SER A 148 19.37 5.75 5.83
CA SER A 148 20.31 6.88 5.95
C SER A 148 20.22 7.60 7.30
N LYS A 149 19.26 7.24 8.16
CA LYS A 149 18.94 7.93 9.43
C LYS A 149 18.47 9.39 9.25
N GLU A 150 17.84 9.67 8.13
CA GLU A 150 17.35 11.00 7.73
C GLU A 150 15.82 11.13 7.79
N LEU A 151 15.15 10.24 8.54
CA LEU A 151 13.69 10.24 8.64
C LEU A 151 13.11 11.60 9.09
N TYR A 152 13.86 12.35 9.87
CA TYR A 152 13.44 13.61 10.48
C TYR A 152 14.21 14.82 9.95
N SER A 153 14.88 14.67 8.81
CA SER A 153 15.57 15.75 8.12
C SER A 153 15.18 15.85 6.65
N ALA A 154 15.25 17.05 6.09
CA ALA A 154 15.01 17.32 4.69
C ALA A 154 16.07 18.29 4.15
N GLY A 155 16.46 18.12 2.88
CA GLY A 155 17.47 18.99 2.25
C GLY A 155 17.02 20.44 2.05
N LYS A 156 15.72 20.72 2.18
CA LYS A 156 15.07 22.03 2.08
C LYS A 156 14.04 22.21 3.20
N GLU A 157 13.50 23.41 3.35
CA GLU A 157 12.39 23.65 4.26
C GLU A 157 11.14 22.87 3.81
N MET A 158 10.56 22.13 4.74
CA MET A 158 9.36 21.31 4.57
C MET A 158 8.42 21.51 5.74
N ILE A 159 7.14 21.24 5.53
CA ILE A 159 6.15 21.23 6.61
C ILE A 159 6.21 19.89 7.33
N TRP A 160 6.54 19.96 8.61
CA TRP A 160 6.48 18.84 9.54
C TRP A 160 5.21 18.93 10.36
N LYS A 161 4.49 17.82 10.47
CA LYS A 161 3.18 17.76 11.15
C LYS A 161 3.18 16.72 12.26
N CYS A 162 2.68 17.11 13.43
CA CYS A 162 2.40 16.17 14.49
C CYS A 162 1.12 15.38 14.17
N ASN A 163 1.25 14.07 14.03
CA ASN A 163 0.12 13.18 13.71
C ASN A 163 -0.86 13.00 14.87
N HIS A 164 -0.49 13.47 16.08
CA HIS A 164 -1.38 13.43 17.25
C HIS A 164 -2.25 14.68 17.36
N CYS A 165 -1.64 15.88 17.36
CA CYS A 165 -2.37 17.11 17.62
C CYS A 165 -2.53 18.03 16.42
N GLY A 166 -1.94 17.70 15.26
CA GLY A 166 -2.03 18.49 14.04
C GLY A 166 -1.11 19.72 13.99
N HIS A 167 -0.29 20.00 15.05
CA HIS A 167 0.67 21.12 15.03
C HIS A 167 1.64 20.99 13.86
N THR A 168 1.86 22.07 13.14
CA THR A 168 2.78 22.13 11.99
C THR A 168 3.98 23.02 12.27
N HIS A 169 5.10 22.70 11.62
CA HIS A 169 6.36 23.47 11.69
C HIS A 169 7.03 23.47 10.31
N LEU A 170 7.46 24.64 9.87
CA LEU A 170 8.27 24.79 8.66
C LEU A 170 9.76 24.77 9.06
N GLY A 171 10.53 23.86 8.46
CA GLY A 171 11.96 23.76 8.72
C GLY A 171 12.64 22.61 7.99
N LYS A 172 13.97 22.58 8.04
CA LYS A 172 14.74 21.48 7.45
C LYS A 172 14.75 20.22 8.30
N GLU A 173 14.40 20.33 9.59
CA GLU A 173 14.36 19.23 10.54
C GLU A 173 13.05 19.22 11.30
N ALA A 174 12.56 18.02 11.58
CA ALA A 174 11.46 17.83 12.51
C ALA A 174 11.89 18.19 13.93
N TYR A 175 11.03 18.83 14.71
CA TYR A 175 11.30 19.06 16.11
C TYR A 175 11.36 17.74 16.91
N LYS A 176 12.18 17.69 17.96
CA LYS A 176 12.37 16.49 18.79
C LYS A 176 11.17 16.21 19.70
N THR A 177 10.49 17.27 20.12
CA THR A 177 9.31 17.21 20.97
C THR A 177 8.29 18.21 20.46
N CYS A 178 7.05 17.79 20.28
CA CYS A 178 5.98 18.67 19.80
C CYS A 178 5.71 19.79 20.80
N PRO A 179 5.81 21.09 20.44
CA PRO A 179 5.65 22.17 21.40
C PRO A 179 4.21 22.37 21.86
N LEU A 180 3.22 21.68 21.25
CA LEU A 180 1.81 21.78 21.62
C LEU A 180 1.36 20.65 22.54
N CYS A 181 1.83 19.41 22.31
CA CYS A 181 1.32 18.24 23.04
C CYS A 181 2.40 17.40 23.73
N ASP A 182 3.65 17.87 23.74
CA ASP A 182 4.82 17.28 24.39
C ASP A 182 5.18 15.85 23.97
N LEU A 183 4.57 15.33 22.89
CA LEU A 183 4.93 14.03 22.33
C LEU A 183 6.25 14.10 21.57
N ASP A 184 6.96 12.98 21.58
CA ASP A 184 8.29 12.85 20.97
C ASP A 184 8.25 12.87 19.42
N GLN A 185 9.43 12.89 18.82
CA GLN A 185 9.63 12.97 17.37
C GLN A 185 8.99 11.81 16.59
N ASN A 186 8.70 10.68 17.22
CA ASN A 186 8.05 9.55 16.55
C ASN A 186 6.58 9.83 16.16
N TYR A 187 6.00 10.92 16.64
CA TYR A 187 4.69 11.42 16.20
C TYR A 187 4.77 12.46 15.07
N ILE A 188 5.97 12.86 14.66
CA ILE A 188 6.17 13.90 13.66
C ILE A 188 6.46 13.23 12.31
N ALA A 189 5.77 13.66 11.25
CA ALA A 189 5.99 13.22 9.89
C ALA A 189 6.06 14.42 8.94
N LEU A 190 6.65 14.23 7.78
CA LEU A 190 6.47 15.15 6.66
C LEU A 190 4.98 15.21 6.31
N ASP A 191 4.45 16.39 6.09
CA ASP A 191 3.09 16.53 5.55
C ASP A 191 3.12 16.14 4.07
N MET A 192 2.71 14.90 3.79
CA MET A 192 2.73 14.32 2.45
C MET A 192 1.71 14.97 1.51
N LEU A 193 0.78 15.77 2.06
CA LEU A 193 -0.23 16.46 1.26
C LEU A 193 0.36 17.66 0.48
N ASP A 194 1.55 18.10 0.83
CA ASP A 194 2.22 19.27 0.20
C ASP A 194 3.13 18.86 -0.99
N LYS A 195 3.02 17.64 -1.50
CA LYS A 195 3.77 17.16 -2.69
C LYS A 195 3.02 17.36 -4.01
N ARG A 196 1.95 18.20 -4.05
CA ARG A 196 1.26 18.53 -5.29
C ARG A 196 1.67 19.87 -5.84
#